data_6087d20b4f4961bb9971a7163c12d94c
#
_entry.id   6087d20b4f4961bb9971a7163c12d94c
#
_cell.length_a   1.000
_cell.length_b   1.000
_cell.length_c   1.000
_cell.angle_alpha   90.00
_cell.angle_beta   90.00
_cell.angle_gamma   90.00
#
_symmetry.space_group_name_H-M   'P 1'
#
loop_
_entity.id
_entity.type
_entity.pdbx_description
1 polymer ?
#
loop_
_entity_poly.entity_id
_entity_poly.type
_entity_poly.pdbx_seq_one_letter_code
_entity_poly.pdbx_strand_id
1 'polypeptide(L)'
;MKFSKDFVFGGATAAYQCEGSTREYGKGKVAWDDYLAKQGRFSADPASDFYHKYPVDLKLCNDFGIEGIRISIAWSRIFPDGKGRINQEGVDFYHRVFQECHKNGVEPYVTLHHFDTPDALHSQGDFLSRETIDAFEEYAKFCFEEYKDEVTYWFTFNEVWPIATNQYIEGTFPPCITYDITKAVKSMHGMMVAHAKAVCAYKEKGYKGKIGIIHSLETKYPLNENDPKDVYAAKKEDVLANQFLLDATFLGYYTDETIKIINELVHINNGKFEYDPTDIEIMKKAAKDNDYL
;
A
#
# COMPACT_ATOMS: atom_id res chain seq x y z
N MET A 1 9.47 -29.82 12.77
CA MET A 1 9.10 -28.50 13.34
C MET A 1 7.58 -28.45 13.36
N LYS A 2 6.95 -28.04 14.44
CA LYS A 2 5.48 -27.88 14.49
C LYS A 2 5.19 -26.38 14.62
N PHE A 3 4.24 -25.88 13.87
CA PHE A 3 3.72 -24.54 14.05
C PHE A 3 3.02 -24.41 15.41
N SER A 4 2.97 -23.19 15.97
CA SER A 4 2.17 -22.92 17.17
C SER A 4 0.68 -23.14 16.87
N LYS A 5 -0.12 -23.29 17.92
CA LYS A 5 -1.58 -23.44 17.75
C LYS A 5 -2.25 -22.16 17.24
N ASP A 6 -1.58 -21.03 17.43
CA ASP A 6 -2.06 -19.70 17.02
C ASP A 6 -1.45 -19.24 15.68
N PHE A 7 -0.80 -20.16 14.95
CA PHE A 7 -0.26 -19.88 13.63
C PHE A 7 -1.39 -19.87 12.61
N VAL A 8 -1.59 -18.76 11.92
CA VAL A 8 -2.64 -18.59 10.92
C VAL A 8 -2.12 -19.01 9.55
N PHE A 9 -2.76 -19.97 8.94
CA PHE A 9 -2.55 -20.30 7.53
C PHE A 9 -3.46 -19.44 6.68
N GLY A 10 -2.85 -18.62 5.80
CA GLY A 10 -3.58 -17.62 5.03
C GLY A 10 -3.12 -17.48 3.59
N GLY A 11 -3.87 -16.69 2.86
CA GLY A 11 -3.57 -16.27 1.49
C GLY A 11 -3.75 -14.76 1.33
N ALA A 12 -3.46 -14.25 0.12
CA ALA A 12 -3.62 -12.83 -0.18
C ALA A 12 -4.19 -12.62 -1.58
N THR A 13 -5.04 -11.59 -1.69
CA THR A 13 -5.55 -11.06 -2.96
C THR A 13 -5.40 -9.54 -2.97
N ALA A 14 -5.68 -8.93 -4.12
CA ALA A 14 -5.75 -7.47 -4.24
C ALA A 14 -6.96 -7.09 -5.12
N ALA A 15 -7.66 -6.03 -4.74
CA ALA A 15 -8.91 -5.63 -5.36
C ALA A 15 -8.82 -5.51 -6.89
N TYR A 16 -7.91 -4.68 -7.39
CA TYR A 16 -7.78 -4.47 -8.84
C TYR A 16 -7.35 -5.74 -9.60
N GLN A 17 -6.64 -6.64 -8.94
CA GLN A 17 -6.14 -7.87 -9.56
C GLN A 17 -7.17 -8.99 -9.63
N CYS A 18 -8.20 -8.98 -8.78
CA CYS A 18 -9.12 -10.10 -8.67
C CYS A 18 -10.61 -9.75 -8.79
N GLU A 19 -11.03 -8.52 -8.43
CA GLU A 19 -12.46 -8.22 -8.34
C GLU A 19 -13.19 -8.23 -9.68
N GLY A 20 -12.57 -7.70 -10.73
CA GLY A 20 -13.31 -7.37 -11.94
C GLY A 20 -14.27 -6.19 -11.75
N SER A 21 -15.31 -6.11 -12.56
CA SER A 21 -16.34 -5.05 -12.48
C SER A 21 -15.74 -3.65 -12.38
N THR A 22 -14.70 -3.39 -13.20
CA THR A 22 -13.86 -2.19 -13.10
C THR A 22 -14.59 -0.91 -13.44
N ARG A 23 -15.73 -0.99 -14.15
CA ARG A 23 -16.55 0.15 -14.59
C ARG A 23 -18.01 0.04 -14.15
N GLU A 24 -18.30 -0.83 -13.21
CA GLU A 24 -19.65 -1.13 -12.75
C GLU A 24 -19.85 -0.72 -11.29
N TYR A 25 -21.08 -0.71 -10.85
CA TYR A 25 -21.48 -0.45 -9.47
C TYR A 25 -20.91 0.84 -8.88
N GLY A 26 -20.77 1.88 -9.71
CA GLY A 26 -20.32 3.20 -9.29
C GLY A 26 -18.83 3.32 -8.99
N LYS A 27 -18.02 2.29 -9.26
CA LYS A 27 -16.57 2.33 -9.08
C LYS A 27 -15.95 3.41 -9.97
N GLY A 28 -15.09 4.24 -9.38
CA GLY A 28 -14.27 5.21 -10.09
C GLY A 28 -13.11 4.56 -10.83
N LYS A 29 -12.55 5.34 -11.74
CA LYS A 29 -11.42 4.94 -12.56
C LYS A 29 -10.11 4.95 -11.76
N VAL A 30 -9.18 4.08 -12.13
CA VAL A 30 -7.80 4.08 -11.68
C VAL A 30 -6.84 4.20 -12.88
N ALA A 31 -5.61 4.62 -12.67
CA ALA A 31 -4.63 4.81 -13.74
C ALA A 31 -4.35 3.52 -14.56
N TRP A 32 -4.49 2.37 -13.95
CA TRP A 32 -4.36 1.07 -14.61
C TRP A 32 -5.39 0.83 -15.71
N ASP A 33 -6.59 1.39 -15.61
CA ASP A 33 -7.66 1.18 -16.60
C ASP A 33 -7.25 1.69 -17.98
N ASP A 34 -6.64 2.89 -18.06
CA ASP A 34 -6.11 3.42 -19.33
C ASP A 34 -4.82 2.75 -19.75
N TYR A 35 -3.96 2.45 -18.79
CA TYR A 35 -2.68 1.80 -19.07
C TYR A 35 -2.89 0.43 -19.72
N LEU A 36 -3.72 -0.43 -19.13
CA LEU A 36 -4.01 -1.75 -19.68
C LEU A 36 -4.78 -1.67 -21.00
N ALA A 37 -5.72 -0.72 -21.13
CA ALA A 37 -6.43 -0.50 -22.40
C ALA A 37 -5.48 -0.11 -23.52
N LYS A 38 -4.48 0.75 -23.27
CA LYS A 38 -3.44 1.12 -24.25
C LYS A 38 -2.52 -0.04 -24.60
N GLN A 39 -2.19 -0.90 -23.63
CA GLN A 39 -1.36 -2.08 -23.85
C GLN A 39 -2.06 -3.12 -24.73
N GLY A 40 -3.38 -3.23 -24.63
CA GLY A 40 -4.19 -4.22 -25.36
C GLY A 40 -3.82 -5.67 -25.03
N ARG A 41 -3.11 -5.90 -23.92
CA ARG A 41 -2.51 -7.20 -23.59
C ARG A 41 -3.20 -7.91 -22.44
N PHE A 42 -3.68 -7.16 -21.46
CA PHE A 42 -4.37 -7.67 -20.29
C PHE A 42 -5.60 -6.82 -19.98
N SER A 43 -6.56 -7.41 -19.28
CA SER A 43 -7.72 -6.72 -18.74
C SER A 43 -7.88 -7.09 -17.28
N ALA A 44 -8.19 -6.11 -16.45
CA ALA A 44 -8.60 -6.34 -15.07
C ALA A 44 -10.09 -6.74 -14.95
N ASP A 45 -10.77 -6.91 -16.08
CA ASP A 45 -12.17 -7.29 -16.16
C ASP A 45 -12.34 -8.44 -17.15
N PRO A 46 -12.91 -9.60 -16.75
CA PRO A 46 -13.46 -9.89 -15.42
C PRO A 46 -12.43 -10.26 -14.34
N ALA A 47 -11.14 -10.39 -14.64
CA ALA A 47 -10.12 -10.94 -13.75
C ALA A 47 -10.54 -12.32 -13.18
N SER A 48 -10.51 -12.50 -11.83
CA SER A 48 -11.07 -13.67 -11.17
C SER A 48 -12.58 -13.53 -10.88
N ASP A 49 -13.15 -12.36 -11.18
CA ASP A 49 -14.56 -12.04 -10.93
C ASP A 49 -14.95 -12.17 -9.44
N PHE A 50 -14.00 -11.80 -8.55
CA PHE A 50 -14.22 -11.90 -7.11
C PHE A 50 -15.41 -11.05 -6.65
N TYR A 51 -15.71 -9.94 -7.33
CA TYR A 51 -16.86 -9.11 -7.02
C TYR A 51 -18.17 -9.92 -6.98
N HIS A 52 -18.33 -10.93 -7.83
CA HIS A 52 -19.50 -11.78 -7.87
C HIS A 52 -19.27 -13.15 -7.19
N LYS A 53 -18.02 -13.63 -7.16
CA LYS A 53 -17.68 -15.00 -6.75
C LYS A 53 -17.17 -15.10 -5.31
N TYR A 54 -16.99 -13.97 -4.58
CA TYR A 54 -16.48 -14.00 -3.20
C TYR A 54 -17.21 -15.02 -2.29
N PRO A 55 -18.53 -15.31 -2.41
CA PRO A 55 -19.17 -16.29 -1.54
C PRO A 55 -18.66 -17.72 -1.79
N VAL A 56 -18.34 -18.03 -3.06
CA VAL A 56 -17.77 -19.33 -3.44
C VAL A 56 -16.31 -19.39 -3.05
N ASP A 57 -15.55 -18.34 -3.34
CA ASP A 57 -14.11 -18.29 -3.09
C ASP A 57 -13.80 -18.34 -1.58
N LEU A 58 -14.54 -17.61 -0.76
CA LEU A 58 -14.38 -17.63 0.71
C LEU A 58 -14.81 -18.95 1.32
N LYS A 59 -15.82 -19.61 0.76
CA LYS A 59 -16.17 -20.98 1.17
C LYS A 59 -15.04 -21.95 0.84
N LEU A 60 -14.42 -21.85 -0.34
CA LEU A 60 -13.26 -22.66 -0.71
C LEU A 60 -12.08 -22.41 0.22
N CYS A 61 -11.84 -21.16 0.68
CA CYS A 61 -10.82 -20.88 1.68
C CYS A 61 -11.02 -21.75 2.93
N ASN A 62 -12.23 -21.78 3.49
CA ASN A 62 -12.56 -22.64 4.63
C ASN A 62 -12.38 -24.13 4.30
N ASP A 63 -12.90 -24.59 3.16
CA ASP A 63 -12.83 -26.00 2.75
C ASP A 63 -11.37 -26.52 2.62
N PHE A 64 -10.43 -25.61 2.31
CA PHE A 64 -8.99 -25.90 2.20
C PHE A 64 -8.18 -25.55 3.46
N GLY A 65 -8.83 -25.15 4.56
CA GLY A 65 -8.18 -24.87 5.83
C GLY A 65 -7.42 -23.53 5.86
N ILE A 66 -7.84 -22.57 5.05
CA ILE A 66 -7.36 -21.18 5.08
C ILE A 66 -8.10 -20.47 6.23
N GLU A 67 -7.34 -20.01 7.22
CA GLU A 67 -7.87 -19.37 8.44
C GLU A 67 -7.92 -17.85 8.33
N GLY A 68 -7.12 -17.25 7.43
CA GLY A 68 -7.09 -15.82 7.18
C GLY A 68 -6.86 -15.49 5.71
N ILE A 69 -7.51 -14.44 5.24
CA ILE A 69 -7.29 -13.93 3.88
C ILE A 69 -6.99 -12.44 3.90
N ARG A 70 -5.91 -12.05 3.25
CA ARG A 70 -5.64 -10.63 3.01
C ARG A 70 -6.36 -10.18 1.75
N ILE A 71 -7.20 -9.17 1.89
CA ILE A 71 -7.95 -8.52 0.81
C ILE A 71 -7.57 -7.04 0.82
N SER A 72 -7.67 -6.35 -0.32
CA SER A 72 -7.62 -4.89 -0.33
C SER A 72 -8.99 -4.29 -0.60
N ILE A 73 -9.24 -3.10 -0.08
CA ILE A 73 -10.40 -2.27 -0.47
C ILE A 73 -9.96 -1.41 -1.66
N ALA A 74 -10.68 -1.49 -2.79
CA ALA A 74 -10.47 -0.57 -3.89
C ALA A 74 -10.90 0.84 -3.48
N TRP A 75 -9.93 1.75 -3.29
CA TRP A 75 -10.21 3.13 -2.88
C TRP A 75 -11.24 3.80 -3.80
N SER A 76 -11.08 3.63 -5.12
CA SER A 76 -12.01 4.18 -6.11
C SER A 76 -13.41 3.53 -6.10
N ARG A 77 -13.58 2.40 -5.40
CA ARG A 77 -14.92 1.80 -5.20
C ARG A 77 -15.65 2.47 -4.06
N ILE A 78 -14.94 2.96 -3.04
CA ILE A 78 -15.51 3.72 -1.92
C ILE A 78 -15.67 5.21 -2.30
N PHE A 79 -14.58 5.84 -2.77
CA PHE A 79 -14.54 7.22 -3.23
C PHE A 79 -14.20 7.26 -4.72
N PRO A 80 -15.17 7.26 -5.63
CA PRO A 80 -14.93 7.19 -7.08
C PRO A 80 -13.96 8.25 -7.62
N ASP A 81 -13.99 9.44 -7.01
CA ASP A 81 -13.14 10.58 -7.36
C ASP A 81 -11.93 10.73 -6.39
N GLY A 82 -11.68 9.72 -5.55
CA GLY A 82 -10.62 9.67 -4.54
C GLY A 82 -10.97 10.37 -3.23
N LYS A 83 -11.96 11.26 -3.22
CA LYS A 83 -12.44 12.01 -2.04
C LYS A 83 -13.88 12.50 -2.26
N GLY A 84 -14.49 12.98 -1.18
CA GLY A 84 -15.81 13.65 -1.21
C GLY A 84 -16.96 12.67 -1.37
N ARG A 85 -17.40 12.39 -2.58
CA ARG A 85 -18.57 11.54 -2.83
C ARG A 85 -18.31 10.08 -2.49
N ILE A 86 -19.12 9.53 -1.58
CA ILE A 86 -19.10 8.11 -1.21
C ILE A 86 -19.99 7.32 -2.16
N ASN A 87 -19.54 6.17 -2.61
CA ASN A 87 -20.30 5.19 -3.37
C ASN A 87 -20.84 4.11 -2.44
N GLN A 88 -22.09 4.20 -2.02
CA GLN A 88 -22.69 3.28 -1.06
C GLN A 88 -22.69 1.82 -1.54
N GLU A 89 -22.88 1.57 -2.83
CA GLU A 89 -22.80 0.20 -3.38
C GLU A 89 -21.43 -0.43 -3.16
N GLY A 90 -20.35 0.36 -3.25
CA GLY A 90 -19.00 -0.10 -2.94
C GLY A 90 -18.82 -0.38 -1.44
N VAL A 91 -19.38 0.47 -0.58
CA VAL A 91 -19.37 0.26 0.87
C VAL A 91 -20.09 -1.02 1.24
N ASP A 92 -21.31 -1.19 0.74
CA ASP A 92 -22.15 -2.37 1.01
C ASP A 92 -21.51 -3.67 0.47
N PHE A 93 -20.76 -3.58 -0.64
CA PHE A 93 -20.03 -4.72 -1.18
C PHE A 93 -19.00 -5.24 -0.18
N TYR A 94 -18.17 -4.37 0.42
CA TYR A 94 -17.17 -4.82 1.39
C TYR A 94 -17.80 -5.30 2.69
N HIS A 95 -18.91 -4.74 3.16
CA HIS A 95 -19.67 -5.34 4.26
C HIS A 95 -20.07 -6.79 3.95
N ARG A 96 -20.62 -7.03 2.75
CA ARG A 96 -20.98 -8.40 2.35
C ARG A 96 -19.76 -9.34 2.28
N VAL A 97 -18.62 -8.85 1.81
CA VAL A 97 -17.38 -9.64 1.78
C VAL A 97 -16.90 -10.01 3.18
N PHE A 98 -16.85 -9.04 4.10
CA PHE A 98 -16.37 -9.28 5.48
C PHE A 98 -17.34 -10.21 6.24
N GLN A 99 -18.64 -10.03 6.08
CA GLN A 99 -19.64 -10.92 6.66
C GLN A 99 -19.50 -12.35 6.11
N GLU A 100 -19.23 -12.53 4.82
CA GLU A 100 -18.99 -13.85 4.25
C GLU A 100 -17.67 -14.46 4.73
N CYS A 101 -16.61 -13.65 4.98
CA CYS A 101 -15.39 -14.11 5.65
C CYS A 101 -15.72 -14.71 7.01
N HIS A 102 -16.39 -13.96 7.88
CA HIS A 102 -16.75 -14.40 9.23
C HIS A 102 -17.66 -15.63 9.23
N LYS A 103 -18.63 -15.66 8.34
CA LYS A 103 -19.54 -16.82 8.17
C LYS A 103 -18.79 -18.11 7.85
N ASN A 104 -17.69 -18.00 7.10
CA ASN A 104 -16.84 -19.13 6.74
C ASN A 104 -15.67 -19.36 7.72
N GLY A 105 -15.57 -18.60 8.81
CA GLY A 105 -14.50 -18.73 9.79
C GLY A 105 -13.12 -18.30 9.25
N VAL A 106 -13.10 -17.42 8.26
CA VAL A 106 -11.88 -16.86 7.64
C VAL A 106 -11.72 -15.42 8.13
N GLU A 107 -10.61 -15.11 8.81
CA GLU A 107 -10.34 -13.75 9.32
C GLU A 107 -9.91 -12.81 8.16
N PRO A 108 -10.58 -11.66 7.96
CA PRO A 108 -10.16 -10.68 6.98
C PRO A 108 -8.99 -9.83 7.48
N TYR A 109 -7.90 -9.79 6.70
CA TYR A 109 -6.76 -8.89 6.83
C TYR A 109 -6.86 -7.84 5.74
N VAL A 110 -7.08 -6.57 6.08
CA VAL A 110 -7.51 -5.57 5.10
C VAL A 110 -6.43 -4.56 4.76
N THR A 111 -6.07 -4.48 3.49
CA THR A 111 -5.15 -3.48 2.93
C THR A 111 -5.94 -2.30 2.35
N LEU A 112 -5.58 -1.07 2.72
CA LEU A 112 -6.24 0.13 2.22
C LEU A 112 -5.79 0.53 0.81
N HIS A 113 -4.49 0.38 0.49
CA HIS A 113 -3.95 0.72 -0.82
C HIS A 113 -3.11 -0.42 -1.39
N HIS A 114 -3.49 -0.91 -2.57
CA HIS A 114 -2.77 -1.96 -3.29
C HIS A 114 -2.63 -1.61 -4.77
N PHE A 115 -1.80 -0.59 -5.07
CA PHE A 115 -1.42 -0.11 -6.40
C PHE A 115 -2.54 0.60 -7.19
N ASP A 116 -3.66 0.92 -6.57
CA ASP A 116 -4.90 1.32 -7.24
C ASP A 116 -5.41 2.71 -6.84
N THR A 117 -4.51 3.69 -6.78
CA THR A 117 -4.88 5.10 -6.56
C THR A 117 -5.95 5.54 -7.56
N PRO A 118 -7.03 6.20 -7.10
CA PRO A 118 -8.04 6.79 -7.98
C PRO A 118 -7.43 7.72 -9.03
N ASP A 119 -7.85 7.61 -10.29
CA ASP A 119 -7.27 8.32 -11.42
C ASP A 119 -7.29 9.85 -11.24
N ALA A 120 -8.30 10.37 -10.57
CA ALA A 120 -8.42 11.80 -10.25
C ALA A 120 -7.28 12.30 -9.35
N LEU A 121 -6.76 11.47 -8.43
CA LEU A 121 -5.62 11.80 -7.58
C LEU A 121 -4.29 11.44 -8.25
N HIS A 122 -4.24 10.30 -8.94
CA HIS A 122 -3.06 9.86 -9.66
C HIS A 122 -2.62 10.88 -10.72
N SER A 123 -3.57 11.42 -11.51
CA SER A 123 -3.30 12.44 -12.53
C SER A 123 -2.81 13.77 -11.97
N GLN A 124 -3.00 14.02 -10.67
CA GLN A 124 -2.52 15.21 -9.95
C GLN A 124 -1.17 14.97 -9.24
N GLY A 125 -0.50 13.87 -9.54
CA GLY A 125 0.84 13.57 -9.02
C GLY A 125 0.89 12.45 -7.98
N ASP A 126 -0.22 11.75 -7.73
CA ASP A 126 -0.26 10.64 -6.78
C ASP A 126 0.34 11.05 -5.42
N PHE A 127 1.10 10.19 -4.75
CA PHE A 127 1.73 10.50 -3.44
C PHE A 127 2.89 11.50 -3.49
N LEU A 128 3.18 12.11 -4.63
CA LEU A 128 3.97 13.35 -4.70
C LEU A 128 3.16 14.58 -4.25
N SER A 129 1.83 14.49 -4.24
CA SER A 129 0.89 15.55 -3.90
C SER A 129 0.40 15.44 -2.44
N ARG A 130 0.42 16.56 -1.72
CA ARG A 130 -0.20 16.65 -0.39
C ARG A 130 -1.70 16.35 -0.42
N GLU A 131 -2.36 16.74 -1.50
CA GLU A 131 -3.79 16.47 -1.68
C GLU A 131 -4.08 14.97 -1.66
N THR A 132 -3.26 14.15 -2.30
CA THR A 132 -3.41 12.68 -2.28
C THR A 132 -3.14 12.11 -0.88
N ILE A 133 -2.11 12.63 -0.19
CA ILE A 133 -1.78 12.22 1.18
C ILE A 133 -2.95 12.50 2.14
N ASP A 134 -3.55 13.69 2.05
CA ASP A 134 -4.67 14.09 2.88
C ASP A 134 -5.96 13.33 2.51
N ALA A 135 -6.20 13.11 1.22
CA ALA A 135 -7.33 12.30 0.74
C ALA A 135 -7.21 10.83 1.20
N PHE A 136 -5.99 10.28 1.26
CA PHE A 136 -5.76 8.94 1.80
C PHE A 136 -6.08 8.86 3.30
N GLU A 137 -5.73 9.87 4.07
CA GLU A 137 -6.09 9.95 5.49
C GLU A 137 -7.62 9.96 5.67
N GLU A 138 -8.35 10.75 4.88
CA GLU A 138 -9.81 10.80 4.92
C GLU A 138 -10.43 9.44 4.55
N TYR A 139 -9.94 8.80 3.50
CA TYR A 139 -10.36 7.47 3.09
C TYR A 139 -10.09 6.43 4.18
N ALA A 140 -8.90 6.44 4.77
CA ALA A 140 -8.55 5.53 5.86
C ALA A 140 -9.47 5.71 7.07
N LYS A 141 -9.71 6.96 7.51
CA LYS A 141 -10.65 7.28 8.60
C LYS A 141 -12.05 6.77 8.33
N PHE A 142 -12.52 6.92 7.09
CA PHE A 142 -13.82 6.41 6.69
C PHE A 142 -13.87 4.88 6.81
N CYS A 143 -12.90 4.17 6.24
CA CYS A 143 -12.86 2.71 6.28
C CYS A 143 -12.76 2.17 7.72
N PHE A 144 -11.97 2.81 8.58
CA PHE A 144 -11.82 2.41 9.97
C PHE A 144 -13.12 2.56 10.75
N GLU A 145 -13.85 3.67 10.55
CA GLU A 145 -15.13 3.88 11.25
C GLU A 145 -16.22 2.96 10.72
N GLU A 146 -16.30 2.78 9.40
CA GLU A 146 -17.33 1.98 8.74
C GLU A 146 -17.21 0.50 9.07
N TYR A 147 -15.99 -0.05 9.00
CA TYR A 147 -15.76 -1.49 9.14
C TYR A 147 -15.16 -1.92 10.49
N LYS A 148 -15.20 -1.06 11.51
CA LYS A 148 -14.57 -1.29 12.83
C LYS A 148 -15.04 -2.56 13.56
N ASP A 149 -16.26 -2.99 13.30
CA ASP A 149 -16.85 -4.18 13.93
C ASP A 149 -16.62 -5.46 13.10
N GLU A 150 -16.08 -5.33 11.89
CA GLU A 150 -15.86 -6.44 10.95
C GLU A 150 -14.38 -6.71 10.66
N VAL A 151 -13.49 -5.72 10.88
CA VAL A 151 -12.08 -5.82 10.53
C VAL A 151 -11.20 -5.54 11.74
N THR A 152 -10.40 -6.54 12.09
CA THR A 152 -9.44 -6.47 13.20
C THR A 152 -8.04 -6.06 12.75
N TYR A 153 -7.62 -6.45 11.54
CA TYR A 153 -6.25 -6.31 11.05
C TYR A 153 -6.18 -5.42 9.81
N TRP A 154 -5.48 -4.29 9.95
CA TRP A 154 -5.35 -3.29 8.91
C TRP A 154 -3.93 -3.14 8.41
N PHE A 155 -3.77 -3.01 7.09
CA PHE A 155 -2.53 -2.61 6.42
C PHE A 155 -2.80 -1.35 5.61
N THR A 156 -1.95 -0.35 5.77
CA THR A 156 -2.13 0.91 5.04
C THR A 156 -1.76 0.77 3.57
N PHE A 157 -0.57 0.27 3.30
CA PHE A 157 -0.04 0.08 1.95
C PHE A 157 0.46 -1.34 1.75
N ASN A 158 0.34 -1.82 0.52
CA ASN A 158 1.10 -2.95 0.03
C ASN A 158 2.33 -2.43 -0.74
N GLU A 159 3.53 -2.72 -0.24
CA GLU A 159 4.79 -2.62 -0.96
C GLU A 159 5.11 -1.23 -1.55
N VAL A 160 5.44 -0.27 -0.70
CA VAL A 160 5.80 1.10 -1.09
C VAL A 160 6.96 1.15 -2.09
N TRP A 161 8.00 0.32 -1.90
CA TRP A 161 9.16 0.26 -2.79
C TRP A 161 8.79 -0.10 -4.22
N PRO A 162 8.09 -1.23 -4.52
CA PRO A 162 7.64 -1.55 -5.86
C PRO A 162 6.77 -0.48 -6.52
N ILE A 163 5.90 0.20 -5.76
CA ILE A 163 5.10 1.30 -6.32
C ILE A 163 6.01 2.37 -6.89
N ALA A 164 6.89 2.94 -6.05
CA ALA A 164 7.70 4.08 -6.42
C ALA A 164 8.72 3.75 -7.52
N THR A 165 9.37 2.58 -7.45
CA THR A 165 10.36 2.18 -8.45
C THR A 165 9.75 1.90 -9.80
N ASN A 166 8.64 1.18 -9.84
CA ASN A 166 7.97 0.89 -11.11
C ASN A 166 7.32 2.12 -11.73
N GLN A 167 6.87 3.09 -10.91
CA GLN A 167 6.32 4.36 -11.40
C GLN A 167 7.39 5.31 -11.96
N TYR A 168 8.58 5.40 -11.31
CA TYR A 168 9.51 6.51 -11.55
C TYR A 168 10.94 6.09 -11.91
N ILE A 169 11.33 4.83 -11.74
CA ILE A 169 12.66 4.33 -12.11
C ILE A 169 12.57 3.41 -13.32
N GLU A 170 11.72 2.39 -13.26
CA GLU A 170 11.58 1.38 -14.31
C GLU A 170 10.53 1.74 -15.38
N GLY A 171 9.56 2.57 -15.02
CA GLY A 171 8.51 3.01 -15.93
C GLY A 171 7.53 1.92 -16.34
N THR A 172 7.37 0.88 -15.53
CA THR A 172 6.48 -0.25 -15.80
C THR A 172 5.07 -0.08 -15.22
N PHE A 173 4.92 0.86 -14.27
CA PHE A 173 3.62 1.27 -13.71
C PHE A 173 3.28 2.69 -14.16
N PRO A 174 1.98 3.04 -14.34
CA PRO A 174 1.60 4.43 -14.56
C PRO A 174 2.16 5.34 -13.46
N PRO A 175 2.72 6.51 -13.78
CA PRO A 175 2.74 7.24 -15.04
C PRO A 175 3.86 6.85 -16.01
N CYS A 176 4.58 5.75 -15.81
CA CYS A 176 5.61 5.19 -16.70
C CYS A 176 6.82 6.13 -16.90
N ILE A 177 7.24 6.82 -15.86
CA ILE A 177 8.45 7.65 -15.86
C ILE A 177 9.65 6.74 -15.58
N THR A 178 10.75 6.97 -16.30
CA THR A 178 11.99 6.19 -16.15
C THR A 178 13.12 7.04 -15.58
N TYR A 179 14.00 6.40 -14.78
CA TYR A 179 15.23 6.98 -14.24
C TYR A 179 15.07 8.27 -13.42
N ASP A 180 13.91 8.50 -12.79
CA ASP A 180 13.67 9.63 -11.90
C ASP A 180 13.70 9.20 -10.42
N ILE A 181 14.90 9.00 -9.90
CA ILE A 181 15.14 8.59 -8.51
C ILE A 181 14.58 9.63 -7.55
N THR A 182 14.64 10.90 -7.91
CA THR A 182 14.13 11.99 -7.07
C THR A 182 12.63 11.87 -6.83
N LYS A 183 11.85 11.59 -7.88
CA LYS A 183 10.41 11.36 -7.74
C LYS A 183 10.11 10.07 -6.99
N ALA A 184 10.86 8.99 -7.26
CA ALA A 184 10.69 7.73 -6.53
C ALA A 184 10.84 7.94 -5.02
N VAL A 185 11.93 8.58 -4.57
CA VAL A 185 12.17 8.86 -3.14
C VAL A 185 11.11 9.78 -2.55
N LYS A 186 10.68 10.83 -3.25
CA LYS A 186 9.62 11.73 -2.79
C LYS A 186 8.28 11.03 -2.71
N SER A 187 7.96 10.14 -3.65
CA SER A 187 6.73 9.34 -3.63
C SER A 187 6.74 8.35 -2.46
N MET A 188 7.87 7.67 -2.20
CA MET A 188 8.02 6.81 -1.02
C MET A 188 7.78 7.61 0.27
N HIS A 189 8.42 8.78 0.40
CA HIS A 189 8.20 9.65 1.57
C HIS A 189 6.73 10.04 1.71
N GLY A 190 6.06 10.46 0.62
CA GLY A 190 4.63 10.80 0.65
C GLY A 190 3.74 9.64 1.12
N MET A 191 4.01 8.41 0.66
CA MET A 191 3.30 7.21 1.12
C MET A 191 3.57 6.92 2.61
N MET A 192 4.81 7.13 3.09
CA MET A 192 5.14 6.96 4.51
C MET A 192 4.46 8.01 5.40
N VAL A 193 4.31 9.24 4.93
CA VAL A 193 3.53 10.28 5.62
C VAL A 193 2.04 9.91 5.66
N ALA A 194 1.48 9.42 4.55
CA ALA A 194 0.10 8.95 4.46
C ALA A 194 -0.15 7.75 5.41
N HIS A 195 0.79 6.79 5.45
CA HIS A 195 0.79 5.71 6.43
C HIS A 195 0.75 6.23 7.86
N ALA A 196 1.66 7.15 8.20
CA ALA A 196 1.76 7.72 9.55
C ALA A 196 0.45 8.42 9.97
N LYS A 197 -0.15 9.20 9.07
CA LYS A 197 -1.45 9.85 9.30
C LYS A 197 -2.56 8.82 9.58
N ALA A 198 -2.62 7.75 8.79
CA ALA A 198 -3.60 6.68 8.97
C ALA A 198 -3.41 5.94 10.31
N VAL A 199 -2.17 5.59 10.68
CA VAL A 199 -1.87 4.96 11.98
C VAL A 199 -2.28 5.86 13.13
N CYS A 200 -1.89 7.14 13.10
CA CYS A 200 -2.28 8.09 14.14
C CYS A 200 -3.80 8.23 14.25
N ALA A 201 -4.50 8.36 13.12
CA ALA A 201 -5.96 8.47 13.11
C ALA A 201 -6.65 7.21 13.70
N TYR A 202 -6.13 6.02 13.38
CA TYR A 202 -6.62 4.75 13.93
C TYR A 202 -6.48 4.69 15.45
N LYS A 203 -5.28 5.00 15.95
CA LYS A 203 -4.96 4.93 17.39
C LYS A 203 -5.64 6.02 18.20
N GLU A 204 -5.78 7.23 17.68
CA GLU A 204 -6.51 8.33 18.34
C GLU A 204 -7.99 8.00 18.59
N LYS A 205 -8.61 7.20 17.74
CA LYS A 205 -9.99 6.73 17.92
C LYS A 205 -10.11 5.59 18.93
N GLY A 206 -9.01 4.95 19.28
CA GLY A 206 -8.98 3.85 20.25
C GLY A 206 -9.63 2.55 19.75
N TYR A 207 -9.60 2.29 18.46
CA TYR A 207 -10.06 1.02 17.91
C TYR A 207 -9.26 -0.16 18.48
N LYS A 208 -9.94 -1.31 18.68
CA LYS A 208 -9.34 -2.49 19.34
C LYS A 208 -8.44 -3.36 18.47
N GLY A 209 -8.51 -3.16 17.15
CA GLY A 209 -7.72 -3.94 16.20
C GLY A 209 -6.25 -3.49 16.11
N LYS A 210 -5.58 -3.97 15.10
CA LYS A 210 -4.16 -3.71 14.84
C LYS A 210 -3.98 -3.07 13.47
N ILE A 211 -2.96 -2.21 13.35
CA ILE A 211 -2.62 -1.52 12.10
C ILE A 211 -1.13 -1.56 11.84
N GLY A 212 -0.76 -1.79 10.59
CA GLY A 212 0.63 -1.81 10.14
C GLY A 212 0.77 -1.50 8.65
N ILE A 213 1.90 -1.89 8.08
CA ILE A 213 2.24 -1.69 6.67
C ILE A 213 2.89 -2.97 6.13
N ILE A 214 2.89 -3.16 4.82
CA ILE A 214 3.60 -4.27 4.18
C ILE A 214 4.72 -3.70 3.33
N HIS A 215 5.96 -4.15 3.59
CA HIS A 215 7.13 -3.85 2.78
C HIS A 215 7.62 -5.08 2.01
N SER A 216 8.09 -4.85 0.80
CA SER A 216 8.88 -5.82 0.03
C SER A 216 10.35 -5.56 0.33
N LEU A 217 10.94 -6.39 1.16
CA LEU A 217 12.34 -6.26 1.57
C LEU A 217 13.22 -7.22 0.77
N GLU A 218 14.34 -6.71 0.27
CA GLU A 218 15.28 -7.48 -0.52
C GLU A 218 16.69 -7.41 0.07
N THR A 219 17.30 -8.57 0.37
CA THR A 219 18.69 -8.58 0.81
C THR A 219 19.63 -8.19 -0.33
N LYS A 220 20.58 -7.29 -0.04
CA LYS A 220 21.55 -6.80 -1.01
C LYS A 220 22.96 -7.28 -0.64
N TYR A 221 23.64 -7.91 -1.58
CA TYR A 221 24.98 -8.44 -1.42
C TYR A 221 25.95 -7.76 -2.38
N PRO A 222 27.20 -7.45 -1.93
CA PRO A 222 28.25 -6.96 -2.82
C PRO A 222 28.67 -8.06 -3.81
N LEU A 223 29.02 -7.69 -5.03
CA LEU A 223 29.57 -8.63 -6.01
C LEU A 223 30.89 -9.22 -5.50
N ASN A 224 31.74 -8.38 -4.88
CA ASN A 224 32.97 -8.78 -4.23
C ASN A 224 33.03 -8.15 -2.83
N GLU A 225 32.95 -8.97 -1.79
CA GLU A 225 32.96 -8.54 -0.39
C GLU A 225 34.27 -7.85 0.03
N ASN A 226 35.37 -8.08 -0.72
CA ASN A 226 36.66 -7.47 -0.47
C ASN A 226 36.90 -6.17 -1.28
N ASP A 227 35.98 -5.79 -2.17
CA ASP A 227 36.03 -4.52 -2.88
C ASP A 227 35.15 -3.47 -2.18
N PRO A 228 35.76 -2.40 -1.60
CA PRO A 228 34.98 -1.34 -0.95
C PRO A 228 33.94 -0.65 -1.85
N LYS A 229 34.14 -0.66 -3.18
CA LYS A 229 33.18 -0.08 -4.13
C LYS A 229 31.92 -0.94 -4.25
N ASP A 230 32.10 -2.26 -4.34
CA ASP A 230 31.00 -3.20 -4.42
C ASP A 230 30.21 -3.22 -3.11
N VAL A 231 30.92 -3.21 -1.97
CA VAL A 231 30.28 -3.11 -0.64
C VAL A 231 29.47 -1.82 -0.53
N TYR A 232 30.01 -0.68 -0.99
CA TYR A 232 29.29 0.59 -0.94
C TYR A 232 28.11 0.64 -1.93
N ALA A 233 28.22 -0.01 -3.10
CA ALA A 233 27.11 -0.12 -4.06
C ALA A 233 25.94 -0.91 -3.47
N ALA A 234 26.23 -2.09 -2.88
CA ALA A 234 25.22 -2.89 -2.20
C ALA A 234 24.55 -2.14 -1.04
N LYS A 235 25.34 -1.37 -0.26
CA LYS A 235 24.82 -0.52 0.80
C LYS A 235 23.87 0.57 0.27
N LYS A 236 24.21 1.23 -0.84
CA LYS A 236 23.32 2.25 -1.44
C LYS A 236 22.01 1.67 -1.90
N GLU A 237 22.05 0.50 -2.50
CA GLU A 237 20.86 -0.22 -2.93
C GLU A 237 20.02 -0.66 -1.73
N ASP A 238 20.64 -1.16 -0.66
CA ASP A 238 19.94 -1.52 0.59
C ASP A 238 19.27 -0.30 1.25
N VAL A 239 19.98 0.83 1.30
CA VAL A 239 19.40 2.06 1.85
C VAL A 239 18.19 2.52 1.03
N LEU A 240 18.26 2.46 -0.29
CA LEU A 240 17.16 2.90 -1.16
C LEU A 240 15.95 1.94 -1.09
N ALA A 241 16.19 0.63 -1.14
CA ALA A 241 15.12 -0.37 -1.20
C ALA A 241 14.53 -0.72 0.19
N ASN A 242 15.36 -0.74 1.23
CA ASN A 242 14.96 -1.24 2.54
C ASN A 242 15.03 -0.15 3.62
N GLN A 243 16.25 0.37 3.90
CA GLN A 243 16.51 1.17 5.10
C GLN A 243 15.69 2.46 5.14
N PHE A 244 15.49 3.13 3.99
CA PHE A 244 14.66 4.34 3.90
C PHE A 244 13.24 4.11 4.42
N LEU A 245 12.63 3.00 4.06
CA LEU A 245 11.29 2.63 4.50
C LEU A 245 11.27 2.14 5.95
N LEU A 246 12.28 1.37 6.36
CA LEU A 246 12.39 0.87 7.74
C LEU A 246 12.65 2.01 8.73
N ASP A 247 13.49 2.99 8.38
CA ASP A 247 13.70 4.20 9.18
C ASP A 247 12.37 4.94 9.39
N ALA A 248 11.62 5.16 8.31
CA ALA A 248 10.32 5.83 8.38
C ALA A 248 9.30 5.05 9.24
N THR A 249 9.26 3.71 9.12
CA THR A 249 8.29 2.85 9.82
C THR A 249 8.59 2.71 11.30
N PHE A 250 9.87 2.46 11.67
CA PHE A 250 10.23 2.08 13.03
C PHE A 250 10.83 3.21 13.86
N LEU A 251 11.54 4.14 13.22
CA LEU A 251 12.12 5.30 13.91
C LEU A 251 11.22 6.52 13.78
N GLY A 252 10.45 6.61 12.68
CA GLY A 252 9.66 7.78 12.33
C GLY A 252 10.50 8.97 11.86
N TYR A 253 11.74 8.73 11.47
CA TYR A 253 12.66 9.72 10.88
C TYR A 253 13.74 8.97 10.09
N TYR A 254 14.45 9.68 9.25
CA TYR A 254 15.59 9.13 8.48
C TYR A 254 16.89 9.39 9.23
N THR A 255 17.77 8.39 9.33
CA THR A 255 19.09 8.57 9.93
C THR A 255 19.97 9.46 9.06
N ASP A 256 21.01 10.08 9.65
CA ASP A 256 21.97 10.90 8.90
C ASP A 256 22.64 10.12 7.76
N GLU A 257 22.89 8.82 7.98
CA GLU A 257 23.45 7.94 6.96
C GLU A 257 22.47 7.71 5.83
N THR A 258 21.20 7.42 6.13
CA THR A 258 20.12 7.28 5.14
C THR A 258 19.99 8.55 4.31
N ILE A 259 19.90 9.72 4.94
CA ILE A 259 19.79 11.01 4.26
C ILE A 259 21.00 11.27 3.36
N LYS A 260 22.22 10.97 3.84
CA LYS A 260 23.44 11.15 3.04
C LYS A 260 23.39 10.31 1.76
N ILE A 261 23.10 9.02 1.88
CA ILE A 261 23.08 8.09 0.73
C ILE A 261 21.95 8.45 -0.22
N ILE A 262 20.75 8.76 0.27
CA ILE A 262 19.63 9.19 -0.55
C ILE A 262 19.99 10.46 -1.35
N ASN A 263 20.65 11.44 -0.73
CA ASN A 263 21.06 12.65 -1.43
C ASN A 263 22.14 12.37 -2.49
N GLU A 264 23.04 11.40 -2.28
CA GLU A 264 23.96 10.95 -3.33
C GLU A 264 23.21 10.35 -4.52
N LEU A 265 22.17 9.56 -4.27
CA LEU A 265 21.39 8.91 -5.33
C LEU A 265 20.52 9.91 -6.12
N VAL A 266 19.80 10.78 -5.45
CA VAL A 266 18.95 11.79 -6.13
C VAL A 266 19.77 12.83 -6.87
N HIS A 267 21.03 13.05 -6.49
CA HIS A 267 21.94 13.94 -7.19
C HIS A 267 22.22 13.49 -8.65
N ILE A 268 22.05 12.20 -8.95
CA ILE A 268 22.13 11.67 -10.33
C ILE A 268 21.13 12.37 -11.26
N ASN A 269 19.96 12.74 -10.73
CA ASN A 269 18.95 13.52 -11.46
C ASN A 269 19.05 15.05 -11.20
N ASN A 270 20.17 15.55 -10.70
CA ASN A 270 20.31 16.92 -10.21
C ASN A 270 19.26 17.28 -9.14
N GLY A 271 18.75 16.27 -8.43
CA GLY A 271 17.74 16.41 -7.41
C GLY A 271 18.32 16.62 -6.02
N LYS A 272 17.40 16.94 -5.09
CA LYS A 272 17.66 16.97 -3.65
C LYS A 272 16.46 16.38 -2.96
N PHE A 273 16.70 15.58 -1.94
CA PHE A 273 15.63 15.09 -1.08
C PHE A 273 15.37 16.10 0.03
N GLU A 274 14.22 16.74 -0.04
CA GLU A 274 13.73 17.70 0.93
C GLU A 274 12.30 17.30 1.31
N TYR A 275 11.96 17.45 2.58
CA TYR A 275 10.65 17.16 3.14
C TYR A 275 10.26 18.22 4.18
N ASP A 276 8.97 18.31 4.47
CA ASP A 276 8.47 19.19 5.51
C ASP A 276 8.86 18.63 6.91
N PRO A 277 9.49 19.41 7.78
CA PRO A 277 9.82 18.95 9.14
C PRO A 277 8.60 18.44 9.94
N THR A 278 7.40 18.93 9.65
CA THR A 278 6.16 18.47 10.31
C THR A 278 5.80 17.03 9.96
N ASP A 279 6.29 16.52 8.82
CA ASP A 279 6.13 15.10 8.45
C ASP A 279 6.84 14.18 9.42
N ILE A 280 8.02 14.59 9.90
CA ILE A 280 8.77 13.81 10.88
C ILE A 280 8.06 13.74 12.22
N GLU A 281 7.34 14.79 12.62
CA GLU A 281 6.59 14.78 13.87
C GLU A 281 5.49 13.73 13.86
N ILE A 282 4.72 13.66 12.78
CA ILE A 282 3.65 12.66 12.66
C ILE A 282 4.20 11.25 12.47
N MET A 283 5.28 11.09 11.70
CA MET A 283 5.95 9.80 11.50
C MET A 283 6.50 9.24 12.82
N LYS A 284 7.14 10.06 13.65
CA LYS A 284 7.61 9.68 15.00
C LYS A 284 6.48 9.24 15.93
N LYS A 285 5.32 9.86 15.82
CA LYS A 285 4.13 9.44 16.58
C LYS A 285 3.65 8.08 16.11
N ALA A 286 3.48 7.90 14.81
CA ALA A 286 3.03 6.65 14.20
C ALA A 286 3.98 5.47 14.45
N ALA A 287 5.29 5.69 14.40
CA ALA A 287 6.30 4.64 14.60
C ALA A 287 6.20 3.94 15.98
N LYS A 288 5.70 4.64 17.01
CA LYS A 288 5.47 4.08 18.34
C LYS A 288 4.23 3.20 18.40
N ASP A 289 3.30 3.43 17.51
CA ASP A 289 1.95 2.88 17.52
C ASP A 289 1.71 1.89 16.38
N ASN A 290 2.71 1.66 15.52
CA ASN A 290 2.67 0.65 14.46
C ASN A 290 2.73 -0.75 15.08
N ASP A 291 1.71 -1.58 14.84
CA ASP A 291 1.59 -2.89 15.52
C ASP A 291 2.42 -3.99 14.84
N TYR A 292 2.70 -3.88 13.54
CA TYR A 292 3.43 -4.90 12.78
C TYR A 292 3.89 -4.39 11.39
N LEU A 293 4.82 -5.16 10.83
CA LEU A 293 5.34 -5.01 9.48
C LEU A 293 4.96 -6.23 8.66
#